data_25a2240e7deb8f01e69f4c4fa1ab58f9
#
_entry.id   25a2240e7deb8f01e69f4c4fa1ab58f9
#
_cell.length_a   1.000
_cell.length_b   1.000
_cell.length_c   1.000
_cell.angle_alpha   90.00
_cell.angle_beta   90.00
_cell.angle_gamma   90.00
#
_symmetry.space_group_name_H-M   'P 1'
#
loop_
_entity.id
_entity.type
_entity.pdbx_description
1 polymer ?
#
loop_
_entity_poly.entity_id
_entity_poly.type
_entity_poly.pdbx_seq_one_letter_code
_entity_poly.pdbx_strand_id
1 'polypeptide(L)'
;MKISKELLKESVQHGLQDILEQGFPKDKLMEILKVARPIGDTVYISEKLGSADFDEFFTESRKHGLDNSIDYAYGGSTVPSINGISPFVAPVDVYMEMLDLPYEAKDDDDDAKADIFYAGHQVEPVLRNYFRRQFGDRYIVVNTDLQWQSKKWKHYLMNIDGLLYDKQTGQAGILEIKHTSHMNIGTIKEFEADVVPAHYDAQGRSYTEGFNLDFCVFFLGWGLRPEFTKAVRVEREQMLGESLLDVCEMFVSKNVMEKNPPSFMNVRDRKLVRRCIEEIYGEVDQNKQPCEFDESMTPVFEELMLKKKAYDELKKKENEAKKKTEEALAEYEELQLPFIEIMKDAPYGIVLGGDGKRHTLWYNTRNTVSLEKLMTEFPDAYKMAQKPAIDTAALKKNSPEAYKACYLPSNGKRSFKVK
;
A
#
# COMPACT_ATOMS: atom_id res chain seq x y z
N MET A 1 -4.75 -21.48 -13.31
CA MET A 1 -5.04 -22.92 -12.99
C MET A 1 -6.46 -23.02 -12.45
N LYS A 2 -7.20 -24.11 -12.62
CA LYS A 2 -8.52 -24.33 -11.97
C LYS A 2 -8.40 -25.47 -10.98
N ILE A 3 -8.77 -25.22 -9.73
CA ILE A 3 -8.84 -26.28 -8.72
C ILE A 3 -10.05 -27.20 -9.03
N SER A 4 -9.87 -28.51 -8.88
CA SER A 4 -10.99 -29.43 -9.09
C SER A 4 -12.06 -29.26 -8.00
N LYS A 5 -13.31 -29.52 -8.35
CA LYS A 5 -14.42 -29.45 -7.38
C LYS A 5 -14.26 -30.47 -6.25
N GLU A 6 -13.65 -31.60 -6.56
CA GLU A 6 -13.36 -32.66 -5.59
C GLU A 6 -12.35 -32.16 -4.56
N LEU A 7 -11.22 -31.57 -5.00
CA LEU A 7 -10.19 -31.06 -4.10
C LEU A 7 -10.72 -29.91 -3.22
N LEU A 8 -11.55 -29.02 -3.78
CA LEU A 8 -12.21 -27.98 -2.99
C LEU A 8 -13.12 -28.58 -1.91
N LYS A 9 -13.92 -29.59 -2.25
CA LYS A 9 -14.81 -30.24 -1.30
C LYS A 9 -14.03 -30.96 -0.20
N GLU A 10 -12.96 -31.66 -0.55
CA GLU A 10 -12.07 -32.31 0.41
C GLU A 10 -11.43 -31.32 1.34
N SER A 11 -10.91 -30.21 0.81
CA SER A 11 -10.27 -29.16 1.60
C SER A 11 -11.25 -28.51 2.59
N VAL A 12 -12.50 -28.24 2.16
CA VAL A 12 -13.55 -27.74 3.08
C VAL A 12 -13.85 -28.72 4.19
N GLN A 13 -13.97 -30.02 3.87
CA GLN A 13 -14.22 -31.04 4.89
C GLN A 13 -13.06 -31.12 5.89
N HIS A 14 -11.83 -31.10 5.40
CA HIS A 14 -10.61 -31.07 6.21
C HIS A 14 -10.63 -29.86 7.17
N GLY A 15 -10.77 -28.63 6.65
CA GLY A 15 -10.71 -27.43 7.47
C GLY A 15 -11.85 -27.32 8.50
N LEU A 16 -13.08 -27.78 8.15
CA LEU A 16 -14.19 -27.84 9.12
C LEU A 16 -13.94 -28.88 10.22
N GLN A 17 -13.36 -30.03 9.87
CA GLN A 17 -12.98 -31.05 10.85
C GLN A 17 -11.87 -30.55 11.77
N ASP A 18 -10.85 -29.90 11.23
CA ASP A 18 -9.74 -29.34 11.99
C ASP A 18 -10.21 -28.28 13.01
N ILE A 19 -11.15 -27.41 12.63
CA ILE A 19 -11.79 -26.46 13.57
C ILE A 19 -12.42 -27.18 14.78
N LEU A 20 -13.14 -28.28 14.54
CA LEU A 20 -13.78 -29.06 15.61
C LEU A 20 -12.76 -29.82 16.48
N GLU A 21 -11.71 -30.37 15.88
CA GLU A 21 -10.64 -31.10 16.59
C GLU A 21 -9.82 -30.16 17.48
N GLN A 22 -9.68 -28.89 17.11
CA GLN A 22 -9.09 -27.85 17.96
C GLN A 22 -10.01 -27.41 19.11
N GLY A 23 -11.23 -27.95 19.21
CA GLY A 23 -12.15 -27.77 20.33
C GLY A 23 -13.15 -26.62 20.16
N PHE A 24 -13.31 -26.06 18.97
CA PHE A 24 -14.36 -25.06 18.74
C PHE A 24 -15.76 -25.67 18.88
N PRO A 25 -16.72 -25.05 19.59
CA PRO A 25 -18.03 -25.63 19.78
C PRO A 25 -18.81 -25.83 18.47
N LYS A 26 -19.36 -27.01 18.30
CA LYS A 26 -20.08 -27.41 17.09
C LYS A 26 -21.31 -26.55 16.80
N ASP A 27 -22.05 -26.15 17.86
CA ASP A 27 -23.20 -25.26 17.75
C ASP A 27 -22.79 -23.89 17.21
N LYS A 28 -21.68 -23.33 17.68
CA LYS A 28 -21.13 -22.06 17.18
C LYS A 28 -20.67 -22.15 15.72
N LEU A 29 -20.01 -23.27 15.36
CA LEU A 29 -19.67 -23.51 13.96
C LEU A 29 -20.90 -23.61 13.06
N MET A 30 -21.97 -24.26 13.55
CA MET A 30 -23.23 -24.32 12.82
C MET A 30 -23.92 -22.96 12.66
N GLU A 31 -23.76 -22.05 13.61
CA GLU A 31 -24.22 -20.65 13.50
C GLU A 31 -23.45 -19.91 12.40
N ILE A 32 -22.13 -20.03 12.35
CA ILE A 32 -21.29 -19.47 11.28
C ILE A 32 -21.75 -20.00 9.91
N LEU A 33 -21.96 -21.32 9.79
CA LEU A 33 -22.39 -21.94 8.53
C LEU A 33 -23.76 -21.48 8.04
N LYS A 34 -24.59 -20.85 8.87
CA LYS A 34 -25.85 -20.24 8.41
C LYS A 34 -25.61 -18.96 7.60
N VAL A 35 -24.58 -18.18 7.94
CA VAL A 35 -24.32 -16.83 7.38
C VAL A 35 -23.11 -16.78 6.44
N ALA A 36 -22.18 -17.72 6.57
CA ALA A 36 -20.99 -17.82 5.75
C ALA A 36 -20.86 -19.20 5.12
N ARG A 37 -20.25 -19.26 3.95
CA ARG A 37 -19.96 -20.49 3.19
C ARG A 37 -18.44 -20.69 3.15
N PRO A 38 -17.90 -21.81 3.63
CA PRO A 38 -16.49 -22.15 3.40
C PRO A 38 -16.29 -22.50 1.92
N ILE A 39 -15.20 -22.00 1.32
CA ILE A 39 -14.87 -22.21 -0.09
C ILE A 39 -13.79 -23.28 -0.24
N GLY A 40 -12.74 -23.20 0.57
CA GLY A 40 -11.63 -24.14 0.56
C GLY A 40 -10.60 -23.80 1.63
N ASP A 41 -9.82 -24.79 2.02
CA ASP A 41 -8.68 -24.64 2.93
C ASP A 41 -7.42 -24.38 2.11
N THR A 42 -6.83 -23.21 2.30
CA THR A 42 -5.70 -22.73 1.50
C THR A 42 -4.43 -23.56 1.73
N VAL A 43 -4.17 -23.98 2.97
CA VAL A 43 -2.99 -24.78 3.31
C VAL A 43 -3.14 -26.19 2.75
N TYR A 44 -4.29 -26.83 2.94
CA TYR A 44 -4.56 -28.16 2.38
C TYR A 44 -4.40 -28.19 0.86
N ILE A 45 -4.94 -27.20 0.18
CA ILE A 45 -4.83 -27.08 -1.28
C ILE A 45 -3.38 -26.88 -1.70
N SER A 46 -2.63 -25.99 -1.02
CA SER A 46 -1.21 -25.73 -1.29
C SER A 46 -0.36 -27.00 -1.18
N GLU A 47 -0.57 -27.80 -0.15
CA GLU A 47 0.14 -29.08 0.04
C GLU A 47 -0.12 -30.08 -1.09
N LYS A 48 -1.34 -30.09 -1.64
CA LYS A 48 -1.72 -30.99 -2.73
C LYS A 48 -1.23 -30.55 -4.11
N LEU A 49 -1.12 -29.25 -4.35
CA LEU A 49 -0.75 -28.69 -5.65
C LEU A 49 0.75 -28.40 -5.78
N GLY A 50 1.47 -28.26 -4.66
CA GLY A 50 2.85 -27.76 -4.63
C GLY A 50 2.91 -26.23 -4.55
N SER A 51 3.89 -25.69 -3.82
CA SER A 51 3.93 -24.30 -3.41
C SER A 51 4.04 -23.27 -4.56
N ALA A 52 4.82 -23.58 -5.62
CA ALA A 52 5.07 -22.62 -6.71
C ALA A 52 3.80 -22.34 -7.55
N ASP A 53 3.01 -23.37 -7.85
CA ASP A 53 1.77 -23.22 -8.63
C ASP A 53 0.65 -22.58 -7.79
N PHE A 54 0.75 -22.69 -6.47
CA PHE A 54 -0.27 -22.16 -5.56
C PHE A 54 -0.16 -20.66 -5.35
N ASP A 55 1.05 -20.11 -5.28
CA ASP A 55 1.24 -18.67 -5.02
C ASP A 55 0.64 -17.78 -6.12
N GLU A 56 0.84 -18.15 -7.39
CA GLU A 56 0.21 -17.48 -8.53
C GLU A 56 -1.32 -17.62 -8.47
N PHE A 57 -1.81 -18.86 -8.20
CA PHE A 57 -3.23 -19.14 -8.09
C PHE A 57 -3.87 -18.39 -6.89
N PHE A 58 -3.19 -18.31 -5.76
CA PHE A 58 -3.70 -17.65 -4.56
C PHE A 58 -3.89 -16.15 -4.77
N THR A 59 -3.01 -15.51 -5.52
CA THR A 59 -3.15 -14.10 -5.90
C THR A 59 -4.41 -13.86 -6.73
N GLU A 60 -4.69 -14.70 -7.72
CA GLU A 60 -5.93 -14.65 -8.50
C GLU A 60 -7.17 -14.95 -7.66
N SER A 61 -7.09 -15.89 -6.71
CA SER A 61 -8.22 -16.28 -5.86
C SER A 61 -8.70 -15.17 -4.92
N ARG A 62 -7.89 -14.15 -4.67
CA ARG A 62 -8.29 -12.96 -3.90
C ARG A 62 -9.38 -12.16 -4.62
N LYS A 63 -9.39 -12.19 -5.96
CA LYS A 63 -10.38 -11.47 -6.79
C LYS A 63 -11.63 -12.29 -7.07
N HIS A 64 -11.54 -13.62 -7.03
CA HIS A 64 -12.59 -14.51 -7.55
C HIS A 64 -13.02 -15.62 -6.57
N GLY A 65 -12.36 -15.75 -5.41
CA GLY A 65 -12.50 -16.89 -4.52
C GLY A 65 -11.77 -18.13 -5.05
N LEU A 66 -11.45 -19.08 -4.17
CA LEU A 66 -10.77 -20.33 -4.53
C LEU A 66 -11.58 -21.19 -5.52
N ASP A 67 -12.89 -21.08 -5.52
CA ASP A 67 -13.79 -21.78 -6.44
C ASP A 67 -14.09 -20.97 -7.72
N ASN A 68 -13.48 -19.80 -7.87
CA ASN A 68 -13.68 -18.88 -9.00
C ASN A 68 -15.16 -18.54 -9.25
N SER A 69 -15.93 -18.39 -8.18
CA SER A 69 -17.39 -18.16 -8.24
C SER A 69 -17.81 -16.68 -8.09
N ILE A 70 -16.85 -15.80 -7.85
CA ILE A 70 -17.11 -14.38 -7.58
C ILE A 70 -16.43 -13.53 -8.62
N ASP A 71 -17.15 -12.54 -9.17
CA ASP A 71 -16.57 -11.46 -9.95
C ASP A 71 -16.28 -10.29 -8.99
N TYR A 72 -15.03 -9.81 -8.94
CA TYR A 72 -14.62 -8.66 -8.12
C TYR A 72 -14.84 -8.85 -6.61
N ALA A 73 -14.20 -9.85 -6.02
CA ALA A 73 -14.24 -10.05 -4.58
C ALA A 73 -13.41 -8.99 -3.81
N TYR A 74 -13.82 -8.70 -2.57
CA TYR A 74 -13.04 -7.91 -1.62
C TYR A 74 -12.87 -8.67 -0.31
N GLY A 75 -11.73 -8.45 0.35
CA GLY A 75 -11.41 -9.04 1.65
C GLY A 75 -11.61 -8.05 2.80
N GLY A 76 -11.53 -8.55 4.05
CA GLY A 76 -11.64 -7.71 5.24
C GLY A 76 -10.61 -6.58 5.30
N SER A 77 -9.38 -6.79 4.84
CA SER A 77 -8.35 -5.75 4.73
C SER A 77 -8.67 -4.66 3.69
N THR A 78 -9.54 -4.95 2.72
CA THR A 78 -9.96 -3.99 1.68
C THR A 78 -11.14 -3.12 2.14
N VAL A 79 -11.94 -3.60 3.12
CA VAL A 79 -13.10 -2.86 3.65
C VAL A 79 -12.77 -1.43 4.08
N PRO A 80 -11.71 -1.18 4.90
CA PRO A 80 -11.37 0.18 5.29
C PRO A 80 -10.94 1.06 4.11
N SER A 81 -10.36 0.49 3.06
CA SER A 81 -9.97 1.23 1.85
C SER A 81 -11.17 1.69 1.04
N ILE A 82 -12.11 0.80 0.78
CA ILE A 82 -13.37 1.13 0.07
C ILE A 82 -14.17 2.18 0.83
N ASN A 83 -14.19 2.11 2.17
CA ASN A 83 -14.88 3.08 3.03
C ASN A 83 -14.11 4.40 3.23
N GLY A 84 -12.93 4.58 2.62
CA GLY A 84 -12.12 5.79 2.76
C GLY A 84 -11.52 5.99 4.17
N ILE A 85 -11.48 4.94 4.98
CA ILE A 85 -10.93 4.93 6.36
C ILE A 85 -9.43 4.61 6.35
N SER A 86 -8.97 3.84 5.36
CA SER A 86 -7.56 3.44 5.25
C SER A 86 -6.65 4.66 5.11
N PRO A 87 -5.55 4.74 5.88
CA PRO A 87 -4.55 5.76 5.70
C PRO A 87 -3.61 5.51 4.51
N PHE A 88 -3.66 4.33 3.89
CA PHE A 88 -2.68 3.87 2.90
C PHE A 88 -3.25 3.75 1.49
N VAL A 89 -4.49 3.28 1.35
CA VAL A 89 -5.14 2.93 0.09
C VAL A 89 -6.49 3.64 0.00
N ALA A 90 -6.73 4.36 -1.09
CA ALA A 90 -7.99 5.05 -1.34
C ALA A 90 -8.99 4.17 -2.13
N PRO A 91 -10.29 4.50 -2.14
CA PRO A 91 -11.28 3.75 -2.93
C PRO A 91 -10.94 3.64 -4.41
N VAL A 92 -10.34 4.68 -5.00
CA VAL A 92 -9.94 4.66 -6.41
C VAL A 92 -8.80 3.67 -6.68
N ASP A 93 -7.92 3.45 -5.72
CA ASP A 93 -6.82 2.47 -5.84
C ASP A 93 -7.40 1.06 -5.93
N VAL A 94 -8.37 0.76 -5.05
CA VAL A 94 -9.10 -0.52 -5.08
C VAL A 94 -9.86 -0.71 -6.40
N TYR A 95 -10.48 0.36 -6.91
CA TYR A 95 -11.17 0.35 -8.21
C TYR A 95 -10.22 0.00 -9.35
N MET A 96 -9.04 0.64 -9.39
CA MET A 96 -8.02 0.39 -10.41
C MET A 96 -7.50 -1.06 -10.35
N GLU A 97 -7.23 -1.55 -9.13
CA GLU A 97 -6.78 -2.92 -8.88
C GLU A 97 -7.81 -3.96 -9.31
N MET A 98 -9.10 -3.77 -8.95
CA MET A 98 -10.16 -4.70 -9.31
C MET A 98 -10.39 -4.79 -10.83
N LEU A 99 -10.16 -3.71 -11.56
CA LEU A 99 -10.34 -3.67 -13.01
C LEU A 99 -9.06 -3.98 -13.81
N ASP A 100 -7.97 -4.38 -13.13
CA ASP A 100 -6.65 -4.61 -13.75
C ASP A 100 -6.19 -3.43 -14.63
N LEU A 101 -6.56 -2.21 -14.25
CA LEU A 101 -6.10 -1.02 -14.95
C LEU A 101 -4.62 -0.79 -14.63
N PRO A 102 -3.81 -0.35 -15.62
CA PRO A 102 -2.39 -0.14 -15.42
C PRO A 102 -2.16 0.92 -14.34
N TYR A 103 -1.78 0.43 -13.19
CA TYR A 103 -1.60 1.17 -11.96
C TYR A 103 -0.16 0.97 -11.49
N GLU A 104 0.76 1.68 -12.09
CA GLU A 104 2.14 1.71 -11.62
C GLU A 104 2.30 2.74 -10.51
N ALA A 105 1.97 2.38 -9.30
CA ALA A 105 2.65 2.93 -8.15
C ALA A 105 4.00 2.22 -8.01
N LYS A 106 4.88 2.33 -9.01
CA LYS A 106 6.30 1.98 -8.82
C LYS A 106 6.94 3.14 -8.08
N ASP A 107 6.77 3.15 -6.78
CA ASP A 107 7.75 3.78 -5.90
C ASP A 107 8.93 2.80 -5.78
N ASP A 108 10.14 3.34 -5.66
CA ASP A 108 11.38 2.57 -5.37
C ASP A 108 11.30 1.78 -4.04
N ASP A 109 10.14 1.73 -3.40
CA ASP A 109 9.80 1.15 -2.10
C ASP A 109 8.95 -0.14 -2.18
N ASP A 110 8.62 -0.63 -3.39
CA ASP A 110 7.75 -1.82 -3.53
C ASP A 110 8.42 -3.10 -3.00
N ASP A 111 9.72 -3.23 -3.15
CA ASP A 111 10.49 -4.34 -2.58
C ASP A 111 10.46 -4.28 -1.04
N ALA A 112 10.59 -3.09 -0.45
CA ALA A 112 10.52 -2.92 1.01
C ALA A 112 9.12 -3.20 1.56
N LYS A 113 8.06 -2.88 0.82
CA LYS A 113 6.68 -3.23 1.20
C LYS A 113 6.44 -4.74 1.13
N ALA A 114 6.92 -5.41 0.07
CA ALA A 114 6.84 -6.87 -0.05
C ALA A 114 7.55 -7.57 1.11
N ASP A 115 8.73 -7.10 1.52
CA ASP A 115 9.47 -7.62 2.66
C ASP A 115 8.71 -7.44 3.99
N ILE A 116 8.03 -6.30 4.18
CA ILE A 116 7.19 -6.04 5.36
C ILE A 116 6.01 -7.02 5.43
N PHE A 117 5.31 -7.24 4.31
CA PHE A 117 4.21 -8.20 4.25
C PHE A 117 4.69 -9.63 4.49
N TYR A 118 5.79 -10.03 3.86
CA TYR A 118 6.40 -11.33 4.08
C TYR A 118 6.78 -11.55 5.56
N ALA A 119 7.45 -10.58 6.17
CA ALA A 119 7.82 -10.63 7.58
C ALA A 119 6.57 -10.76 8.49
N GLY A 120 5.48 -10.04 8.18
CA GLY A 120 4.22 -10.13 8.90
C GLY A 120 3.67 -11.56 8.92
N HIS A 121 3.58 -12.21 7.77
CA HIS A 121 3.13 -13.60 7.67
C HIS A 121 4.02 -14.59 8.43
N GLN A 122 5.35 -14.39 8.41
CA GLN A 122 6.28 -15.27 9.15
C GLN A 122 6.15 -15.12 10.68
N VAL A 123 5.78 -13.94 11.16
CA VAL A 123 5.66 -13.65 12.59
C VAL A 123 4.28 -14.06 13.16
N GLU A 124 3.25 -14.12 12.34
CA GLU A 124 1.87 -14.42 12.76
C GLU A 124 1.74 -15.73 13.57
N PRO A 125 2.30 -16.88 13.15
CA PRO A 125 2.24 -18.11 13.95
C PRO A 125 2.90 -17.98 15.33
N VAL A 126 3.96 -17.19 15.45
CA VAL A 126 4.65 -16.91 16.71
C VAL A 126 3.73 -16.08 17.64
N LEU A 127 3.11 -15.03 17.12
CA LEU A 127 2.18 -14.19 17.85
C LEU A 127 0.94 -14.99 18.28
N ARG A 128 0.40 -15.84 17.42
CA ARG A 128 -0.72 -16.74 17.76
C ARG A 128 -0.36 -17.66 18.91
N ASN A 129 0.85 -18.20 18.95
CA ASN A 129 1.33 -19.01 20.07
C ASN A 129 1.49 -18.18 21.35
N TYR A 130 1.93 -16.92 21.27
CA TYR A 130 1.96 -16.04 22.43
C TYR A 130 0.54 -15.75 22.94
N PHE A 131 -0.41 -15.50 22.06
CA PHE A 131 -1.81 -15.31 22.45
C PHE A 131 -2.36 -16.55 23.18
N ARG A 132 -2.13 -17.77 22.64
CA ARG A 132 -2.54 -19.03 23.28
C ARG A 132 -1.93 -19.19 24.67
N ARG A 133 -0.66 -18.85 24.85
CA ARG A 133 0.02 -18.95 26.15
C ARG A 133 -0.48 -17.91 27.16
N GLN A 134 -0.85 -16.72 26.73
CA GLN A 134 -1.29 -15.65 27.61
C GLN A 134 -2.79 -15.78 27.97
N PHE A 135 -3.61 -16.20 27.03
CA PHE A 135 -5.06 -16.16 27.14
C PHE A 135 -5.75 -17.51 26.96
N GLY A 136 -5.01 -18.61 26.85
CA GLY A 136 -5.55 -19.96 26.65
C GLY A 136 -6.40 -20.49 27.81
N ASP A 137 -6.26 -19.95 29.02
CA ASP A 137 -7.16 -20.26 30.13
C ASP A 137 -8.57 -19.71 29.89
N ARG A 138 -8.69 -18.57 29.24
CA ARG A 138 -9.96 -17.91 28.91
C ARG A 138 -10.51 -18.36 27.55
N TYR A 139 -9.67 -18.39 26.50
CA TYR A 139 -10.11 -18.65 25.14
C TYR A 139 -9.71 -20.05 24.64
N ILE A 140 -10.60 -20.71 23.91
CA ILE A 140 -10.19 -21.70 22.91
C ILE A 140 -9.75 -20.89 21.68
N VAL A 141 -8.53 -21.15 21.21
CA VAL A 141 -7.93 -20.46 20.07
C VAL A 141 -7.77 -21.44 18.92
N VAL A 142 -8.55 -21.26 17.88
CA VAL A 142 -8.60 -22.15 16.72
C VAL A 142 -7.91 -21.49 15.55
N ASN A 143 -6.90 -22.15 14.99
CA ASN A 143 -6.32 -21.76 13.71
C ASN A 143 -7.24 -22.25 12.59
N THR A 144 -7.43 -21.43 11.56
CA THR A 144 -8.20 -21.83 10.38
C THR A 144 -7.64 -21.18 9.14
N ASP A 145 -7.41 -22.01 8.13
CA ASP A 145 -6.91 -21.60 6.81
C ASP A 145 -8.03 -21.67 5.77
N LEU A 146 -9.29 -21.77 6.25
CA LEU A 146 -10.47 -21.72 5.39
C LEU A 146 -10.71 -20.31 4.87
N GLN A 147 -10.84 -20.20 3.55
CA GLN A 147 -11.44 -19.03 2.92
C GLN A 147 -12.97 -19.17 3.01
N TRP A 148 -13.60 -18.09 3.44
CA TRP A 148 -15.06 -18.02 3.60
C TRP A 148 -15.66 -16.94 2.71
N GLN A 149 -16.91 -17.15 2.28
CA GLN A 149 -17.72 -16.15 1.58
C GLN A 149 -18.95 -15.85 2.41
N SER A 150 -19.27 -14.57 2.57
CA SER A 150 -20.54 -14.17 3.18
C SER A 150 -21.72 -14.56 2.28
N LYS A 151 -22.81 -15.01 2.90
CA LYS A 151 -24.05 -15.32 2.16
C LYS A 151 -24.89 -14.07 1.92
N LYS A 152 -24.74 -13.04 2.75
CA LYS A 152 -25.46 -11.75 2.62
C LYS A 152 -24.70 -10.83 1.66
N TRP A 153 -23.42 -10.65 1.84
CA TRP A 153 -22.53 -9.83 1.00
C TRP A 153 -21.74 -10.71 0.06
N LYS A 154 -22.26 -10.85 -1.16
CA LYS A 154 -21.81 -11.89 -2.10
C LYS A 154 -20.37 -11.74 -2.60
N HIS A 155 -19.85 -10.52 -2.61
CA HIS A 155 -18.50 -10.23 -3.03
C HIS A 155 -17.49 -10.25 -1.87
N TYR A 156 -17.96 -10.46 -0.64
CA TYR A 156 -17.14 -10.44 0.56
C TYR A 156 -16.51 -11.80 0.85
N LEU A 157 -15.17 -11.85 0.72
CA LEU A 157 -14.32 -12.97 1.12
C LEU A 157 -13.68 -12.71 2.47
N MET A 158 -13.67 -13.72 3.32
CA MET A 158 -13.13 -13.63 4.68
C MET A 158 -12.03 -14.67 4.86
N ASN A 159 -10.84 -14.18 5.18
CA ASN A 159 -9.71 -14.96 5.66
C ASN A 159 -9.34 -14.36 7.03
N ILE A 160 -9.44 -15.14 8.08
CA ILE A 160 -9.22 -14.69 9.45
C ILE A 160 -8.03 -15.41 10.06
N ASP A 161 -7.34 -14.75 10.97
CA ASP A 161 -6.16 -15.33 11.63
C ASP A 161 -6.53 -16.39 12.68
N GLY A 162 -7.77 -16.38 13.15
CA GLY A 162 -8.28 -17.44 14.02
C GLY A 162 -9.70 -17.23 14.52
N LEU A 163 -10.32 -18.32 14.97
CA LEU A 163 -11.58 -18.28 15.72
C LEU A 163 -11.30 -18.36 17.22
N LEU A 164 -12.09 -17.63 17.99
CA LEU A 164 -12.05 -17.63 19.45
C LEU A 164 -13.37 -18.11 20.03
N TYR A 165 -13.28 -18.91 21.10
CA TYR A 165 -14.42 -19.17 21.96
C TYR A 165 -14.07 -18.79 23.39
N ASP A 166 -14.79 -17.83 23.96
CA ASP A 166 -14.63 -17.37 25.34
C ASP A 166 -15.33 -18.35 26.28
N LYS A 167 -14.53 -19.13 27.01
CA LYS A 167 -15.02 -20.16 27.96
C LYS A 167 -15.77 -19.57 29.15
N GLN A 168 -15.60 -18.28 29.44
CA GLN A 168 -16.27 -17.62 30.54
C GLN A 168 -17.66 -17.11 30.17
N THR A 169 -17.80 -16.59 28.95
CA THR A 169 -19.07 -15.99 28.49
C THR A 169 -19.87 -16.87 27.55
N GLY A 170 -19.26 -17.91 26.97
CA GLY A 170 -19.87 -18.74 25.92
C GLY A 170 -20.01 -18.05 24.57
N GLN A 171 -19.39 -16.88 24.41
CA GLN A 171 -19.38 -16.10 23.17
C GLN A 171 -18.31 -16.61 22.21
N ALA A 172 -18.58 -16.47 20.91
CA ALA A 172 -17.61 -16.76 19.88
C ALA A 172 -17.13 -15.46 19.19
N GLY A 173 -15.88 -15.45 18.79
CA GLY A 173 -15.26 -14.25 18.21
C GLY A 173 -14.12 -14.58 17.26
N ILE A 174 -13.40 -13.55 16.85
CA ILE A 174 -12.30 -13.60 15.91
C ILE A 174 -11.02 -13.16 16.61
N LEU A 175 -9.91 -13.81 16.27
CA LEU A 175 -8.56 -13.34 16.52
C LEU A 175 -8.03 -12.68 15.26
N GLU A 176 -7.63 -11.43 15.37
CA GLU A 176 -6.95 -10.68 14.31
C GLU A 176 -5.56 -10.29 14.81
N ILE A 177 -4.54 -10.81 14.17
CA ILE A 177 -3.14 -10.63 14.56
C ILE A 177 -2.55 -9.49 13.76
N LYS A 178 -1.91 -8.55 14.44
CA LYS A 178 -1.20 -7.44 13.80
C LYS A 178 0.26 -7.41 14.25
N HIS A 179 1.13 -7.15 13.30
CA HIS A 179 2.54 -6.94 13.59
C HIS A 179 2.95 -5.54 13.12
N THR A 180 3.74 -4.86 13.92
CA THR A 180 4.31 -3.56 13.57
C THR A 180 5.74 -3.43 14.04
N SER A 181 6.48 -2.50 13.45
CA SER A 181 7.83 -2.16 13.93
C SER A 181 7.76 -1.45 15.28
N HIS A 182 8.72 -1.70 16.14
CA HIS A 182 8.89 -0.94 17.40
C HIS A 182 9.07 0.57 17.17
N MET A 183 9.38 1.00 15.95
CA MET A 183 9.45 2.42 15.56
C MET A 183 8.07 3.05 15.35
N ASN A 184 7.03 2.25 15.18
CA ASN A 184 5.65 2.75 15.02
C ASN A 184 5.00 3.04 16.39
N ILE A 185 5.55 4.03 17.07
CA ILE A 185 5.15 4.43 18.43
C ILE A 185 3.67 4.86 18.50
N GLY A 186 3.14 5.43 17.41
CA GLY A 186 1.74 5.85 17.32
C GLY A 186 0.77 4.69 17.56
N THR A 187 0.86 3.66 16.70
CA THR A 187 0.02 2.46 16.80
C THR A 187 0.20 1.72 18.14
N ILE A 188 1.46 1.63 18.62
CA ILE A 188 1.73 0.98 19.91
C ILE A 188 1.01 1.70 21.06
N LYS A 189 1.09 3.03 21.12
CA LYS A 189 0.42 3.84 22.15
C LYS A 189 -1.11 3.75 22.08
N GLU A 190 -1.69 3.69 20.88
CA GLU A 190 -3.12 3.48 20.71
C GLU A 190 -3.53 2.14 21.37
N PHE A 191 -2.84 1.05 21.05
CA PHE A 191 -3.11 -0.26 21.63
C PHE A 191 -2.86 -0.30 23.15
N GLU A 192 -1.80 0.34 23.65
CA GLU A 192 -1.54 0.46 25.11
C GLU A 192 -2.66 1.21 25.82
N ALA A 193 -3.32 2.14 25.13
CA ALA A 193 -4.51 2.87 25.63
C ALA A 193 -5.84 2.13 25.38
N ASP A 194 -5.81 0.85 24.98
CA ASP A 194 -6.97 0.05 24.60
C ASP A 194 -7.76 0.62 23.42
N VAL A 195 -7.09 1.35 22.51
CA VAL A 195 -7.67 1.91 21.29
C VAL A 195 -7.15 1.13 20.09
N VAL A 196 -8.06 0.71 19.22
CA VAL A 196 -7.71 0.08 17.94
C VAL A 196 -7.74 1.15 16.84
N PRO A 197 -6.69 1.27 16.00
CA PRO A 197 -6.72 2.18 14.85
C PRO A 197 -7.95 1.96 13.97
N ALA A 198 -8.56 3.04 13.48
CA ALA A 198 -9.85 2.99 12.79
C ALA A 198 -9.89 2.02 11.59
N HIS A 199 -8.77 1.88 10.86
CA HIS A 199 -8.69 0.95 9.72
C HIS A 199 -8.63 -0.51 10.16
N TYR A 200 -8.03 -0.84 11.31
CA TYR A 200 -8.10 -2.18 11.89
C TYR A 200 -9.48 -2.44 12.47
N ASP A 201 -10.05 -1.48 13.19
CA ASP A 201 -11.40 -1.59 13.75
C ASP A 201 -12.44 -1.89 12.69
N ALA A 202 -12.40 -1.17 11.54
CA ALA A 202 -13.28 -1.44 10.40
C ALA A 202 -13.13 -2.86 9.82
N GLN A 203 -11.89 -3.38 9.76
CA GLN A 203 -11.62 -4.76 9.35
C GLN A 203 -12.25 -5.77 10.33
N GLY A 204 -11.99 -5.63 11.63
CA GLY A 204 -12.52 -6.53 12.64
C GLY A 204 -14.05 -6.51 12.71
N ARG A 205 -14.68 -5.33 12.59
CA ARG A 205 -16.14 -5.19 12.53
C ARG A 205 -16.73 -5.87 11.30
N SER A 206 -16.07 -5.76 10.15
CA SER A 206 -16.51 -6.45 8.93
C SER A 206 -16.49 -7.98 9.11
N TYR A 207 -15.46 -8.53 9.77
CA TYR A 207 -15.38 -9.95 10.06
C TYR A 207 -16.45 -10.40 11.07
N THR A 208 -16.60 -9.67 12.18
CA THR A 208 -17.64 -10.04 13.17
C THR A 208 -19.03 -10.02 12.57
N GLU A 209 -19.30 -9.08 11.66
CA GLU A 209 -20.57 -9.01 10.96
C GLU A 209 -20.73 -10.10 9.91
N GLY A 210 -19.70 -10.34 9.09
CA GLY A 210 -19.71 -11.39 8.05
C GLY A 210 -19.90 -12.80 8.59
N PHE A 211 -19.41 -13.09 9.79
CA PHE A 211 -19.56 -14.36 10.48
C PHE A 211 -20.69 -14.39 11.51
N ASN A 212 -21.33 -13.27 11.79
CA ASN A 212 -22.30 -13.10 12.89
C ASN A 212 -21.73 -13.53 14.26
N LEU A 213 -20.50 -13.07 14.58
CA LEU A 213 -19.79 -13.37 15.81
C LEU A 213 -19.84 -12.18 16.79
N ASP A 214 -19.62 -12.46 18.08
CA ASP A 214 -19.90 -11.52 19.17
C ASP A 214 -18.81 -10.46 19.34
N PHE A 215 -17.54 -10.76 18.99
CA PHE A 215 -16.40 -9.88 19.22
C PHE A 215 -15.20 -10.17 18.28
N CYS A 216 -14.29 -9.20 18.20
CA CYS A 216 -12.95 -9.37 17.64
C CYS A 216 -11.91 -9.05 18.70
N VAL A 217 -10.87 -9.86 18.84
CA VAL A 217 -9.67 -9.53 19.62
C VAL A 217 -8.54 -9.21 18.66
N PHE A 218 -8.09 -7.96 18.71
CA PHE A 218 -6.88 -7.56 18.03
C PHE A 218 -5.66 -7.86 18.90
N PHE A 219 -4.70 -8.60 18.37
CA PHE A 219 -3.47 -8.93 19.05
C PHE A 219 -2.28 -8.32 18.31
N LEU A 220 -1.80 -7.19 18.80
CA LEU A 220 -0.65 -6.49 18.27
C LEU A 220 0.64 -7.04 18.84
N GLY A 221 1.64 -7.33 17.97
CA GLY A 221 3.02 -7.56 18.36
C GLY A 221 3.94 -6.52 17.72
N TRP A 222 4.91 -5.99 18.49
CA TRP A 222 5.96 -5.07 18.01
C TRP A 222 7.37 -5.57 18.31
N GLY A 223 7.50 -6.87 18.57
CA GLY A 223 8.73 -7.59 18.80
C GLY A 223 8.48 -9.08 19.01
N LEU A 224 9.57 -9.85 19.13
CA LEU A 224 9.52 -11.31 19.26
C LEU A 224 9.51 -11.77 20.74
N ARG A 225 8.95 -10.99 21.65
CA ARG A 225 8.79 -11.32 23.06
C ARG A 225 7.36 -11.04 23.53
N PRO A 226 6.85 -11.85 24.47
CA PRO A 226 5.47 -11.68 24.99
C PRO A 226 5.19 -10.30 25.59
N GLU A 227 6.19 -9.67 26.20
CA GLU A 227 6.08 -8.30 26.75
C GLU A 227 5.91 -7.20 25.71
N PHE A 228 6.17 -7.51 24.45
CA PHE A 228 5.96 -6.62 23.29
C PHE A 228 4.68 -6.98 22.55
N THR A 229 3.65 -7.37 23.30
CA THR A 229 2.34 -7.69 22.74
C THR A 229 1.24 -7.04 23.54
N LYS A 230 0.13 -6.73 22.89
CA LYS A 230 -1.08 -6.21 23.51
C LYS A 230 -2.32 -6.77 22.82
N ALA A 231 -3.28 -7.23 23.62
CA ALA A 231 -4.60 -7.63 23.15
C ALA A 231 -5.64 -6.56 23.46
N VAL A 232 -6.48 -6.23 22.49
CA VAL A 232 -7.63 -5.33 22.67
C VAL A 232 -8.86 -6.04 22.12
N ARG A 233 -9.88 -6.22 22.96
CA ARG A 233 -11.17 -6.80 22.57
C ARG A 233 -12.15 -5.71 22.18
N VAL A 234 -12.77 -5.87 21.01
CA VAL A 234 -13.81 -4.99 20.48
C VAL A 234 -15.09 -5.82 20.32
N GLU A 235 -16.17 -5.35 20.93
CA GLU A 235 -17.47 -6.00 20.80
C GLU A 235 -18.10 -5.69 19.44
N ARG A 236 -18.90 -6.63 18.94
CA ARG A 236 -19.65 -6.44 17.70
C ARG A 236 -20.62 -5.25 17.81
N GLU A 237 -20.62 -4.43 16.79
CA GLU A 237 -21.58 -3.35 16.60
C GLU A 237 -22.26 -3.54 15.25
N GLN A 238 -23.40 -4.22 15.27
CA GLN A 238 -24.09 -4.71 14.06
C GLN A 238 -24.33 -3.60 13.03
N MET A 239 -24.92 -2.49 13.45
CA MET A 239 -25.26 -1.40 12.50
C MET A 239 -24.04 -0.84 11.77
N LEU A 240 -22.92 -0.70 12.49
CA LEU A 240 -21.68 -0.21 11.91
C LEU A 240 -21.05 -1.25 10.97
N GLY A 241 -20.99 -2.52 11.39
CA GLY A 241 -20.49 -3.61 10.56
C GLY A 241 -21.31 -3.78 9.27
N GLU A 242 -22.64 -3.77 9.36
CA GLU A 242 -23.55 -3.81 8.19
C GLU A 242 -23.29 -2.62 7.26
N SER A 243 -23.21 -1.40 7.80
CA SER A 243 -22.96 -0.19 6.98
C SER A 243 -21.65 -0.26 6.21
N LEU A 244 -20.58 -0.73 6.85
CA LEU A 244 -19.27 -0.91 6.19
C LEU A 244 -19.35 -1.89 5.01
N LEU A 245 -20.03 -3.01 5.20
CA LEU A 245 -20.17 -4.04 4.16
C LEU A 245 -21.15 -3.64 3.06
N ASP A 246 -22.26 -2.94 3.39
CA ASP A 246 -23.20 -2.43 2.40
C ASP A 246 -22.55 -1.39 1.47
N VAL A 247 -21.68 -0.53 2.01
CA VAL A 247 -20.86 0.40 1.19
C VAL A 247 -19.94 -0.39 0.25
N CYS A 248 -19.32 -1.48 0.71
CA CYS A 248 -18.46 -2.30 -0.14
C CYS A 248 -19.25 -3.00 -1.26
N GLU A 249 -20.41 -3.58 -0.97
CA GLU A 249 -21.27 -4.19 -2.01
C GLU A 249 -21.76 -3.15 -3.03
N MET A 250 -22.10 -1.94 -2.55
CA MET A 250 -22.48 -0.84 -3.42
C MET A 250 -21.29 -0.38 -4.28
N PHE A 251 -20.09 -0.33 -3.71
CA PHE A 251 -18.87 -0.01 -4.45
C PHE A 251 -18.63 -1.03 -5.58
N VAL A 252 -18.69 -2.33 -5.31
CA VAL A 252 -18.52 -3.33 -6.37
C VAL A 252 -19.59 -3.18 -7.44
N SER A 253 -20.87 -3.09 -7.05
CA SER A 253 -21.99 -3.03 -8.00
C SER A 253 -22.02 -1.73 -8.82
N LYS A 254 -21.79 -0.56 -8.19
CA LYS A 254 -21.97 0.75 -8.81
C LYS A 254 -20.69 1.35 -9.39
N ASN A 255 -19.56 1.05 -8.78
CA ASN A 255 -18.30 1.57 -9.29
C ASN A 255 -17.63 0.55 -10.21
N VAL A 256 -17.35 -0.66 -9.71
CA VAL A 256 -16.54 -1.64 -10.46
C VAL A 256 -17.31 -2.25 -11.63
N MET A 257 -18.50 -2.82 -11.39
CA MET A 257 -19.26 -3.50 -12.44
C MET A 257 -19.83 -2.53 -13.49
N GLU A 258 -20.29 -1.34 -13.08
CA GLU A 258 -20.75 -0.30 -14.00
C GLU A 258 -19.62 0.52 -14.61
N LYS A 259 -18.33 0.25 -14.22
CA LYS A 259 -17.16 1.00 -14.64
C LYS A 259 -17.27 2.50 -14.39
N ASN A 260 -17.86 2.86 -13.27
CA ASN A 260 -18.05 4.24 -12.83
C ASN A 260 -17.04 4.52 -11.70
N PRO A 261 -15.94 5.26 -11.96
CA PRO A 261 -14.90 5.45 -10.97
C PRO A 261 -15.44 6.16 -9.71
N PRO A 262 -14.95 5.77 -8.53
CA PRO A 262 -15.28 6.47 -7.29
C PRO A 262 -14.65 7.87 -7.26
N SER A 263 -15.08 8.68 -6.29
CA SER A 263 -14.52 10.02 -6.10
C SER A 263 -13.01 9.99 -5.90
N PHE A 264 -12.31 10.91 -6.54
CA PHE A 264 -10.87 11.17 -6.31
C PHE A 264 -10.61 12.06 -5.07
N MET A 265 -11.64 12.42 -4.33
CA MET A 265 -11.51 13.17 -3.08
C MET A 265 -10.77 12.33 -2.03
N ASN A 266 -9.93 12.99 -1.22
CA ASN A 266 -9.13 12.36 -0.16
C ASN A 266 -7.99 11.42 -0.61
N VAL A 267 -7.68 11.37 -1.90
CA VAL A 267 -6.48 10.65 -2.38
C VAL A 267 -5.23 11.40 -1.93
N ARG A 268 -4.36 10.71 -1.18
CA ARG A 268 -3.14 11.31 -0.62
C ARG A 268 -2.08 11.54 -1.68
N ASP A 269 -1.91 10.60 -2.60
CA ASP A 269 -0.95 10.74 -3.70
C ASP A 269 -1.59 11.43 -4.92
N ARG A 270 -1.25 12.71 -5.07
CA ARG A 270 -1.74 13.52 -6.19
C ARG A 270 -1.17 13.11 -7.55
N LYS A 271 -0.03 12.44 -7.57
CA LYS A 271 0.55 11.92 -8.82
C LYS A 271 -0.28 10.74 -9.29
N LEU A 272 -0.72 9.93 -8.34
CA LEU A 272 -1.61 8.82 -8.56
C LEU A 272 -2.95 9.24 -9.17
N VAL A 273 -3.60 10.26 -8.62
CA VAL A 273 -4.84 10.81 -9.18
C VAL A 273 -4.70 11.13 -10.66
N ARG A 274 -3.60 11.73 -11.06
CA ARG A 274 -3.38 12.06 -12.49
C ARG A 274 -3.29 10.83 -13.36
N ARG A 275 -2.56 9.80 -12.92
CA ARG A 275 -2.45 8.53 -13.64
C ARG A 275 -3.81 7.84 -13.74
N CYS A 276 -4.54 7.75 -12.63
CA CYS A 276 -5.88 7.17 -12.64
C CYS A 276 -6.82 7.89 -13.62
N ILE A 277 -6.77 9.21 -13.68
CA ILE A 277 -7.59 9.99 -14.62
C ILE A 277 -7.20 9.69 -16.07
N GLU A 278 -5.91 9.60 -16.38
CA GLU A 278 -5.42 9.27 -17.73
C GLU A 278 -5.83 7.86 -18.16
N GLU A 279 -5.74 6.88 -17.25
CA GLU A 279 -6.14 5.49 -17.53
C GLU A 279 -7.66 5.32 -17.65
N ILE A 280 -8.43 6.00 -16.80
CA ILE A 280 -9.90 5.87 -16.79
C ILE A 280 -10.54 6.64 -17.95
N TYR A 281 -10.09 7.86 -18.22
CA TYR A 281 -10.73 8.76 -19.19
C TYR A 281 -9.96 8.94 -20.49
N GLY A 282 -8.76 8.33 -20.60
CA GLY A 282 -7.90 8.47 -21.76
C GLY A 282 -7.31 9.88 -21.92
N GLU A 283 -6.77 10.16 -23.11
CA GLU A 283 -6.20 11.45 -23.46
C GLU A 283 -7.29 12.55 -23.55
N VAL A 284 -6.87 13.80 -23.32
CA VAL A 284 -7.77 14.95 -23.45
C VAL A 284 -8.16 15.14 -24.91
N ASP A 285 -9.43 15.04 -25.20
CA ASP A 285 -9.98 15.35 -26.53
C ASP A 285 -10.15 16.87 -26.67
N GLN A 286 -9.28 17.48 -27.48
CA GLN A 286 -9.27 18.93 -27.72
C GLN A 286 -10.51 19.43 -28.50
N ASN A 287 -11.29 18.51 -29.09
CA ASN A 287 -12.50 18.86 -29.85
C ASN A 287 -13.78 18.80 -29.00
N LYS A 288 -13.69 18.31 -27.76
CA LYS A 288 -14.83 18.34 -26.85
C LYS A 288 -15.18 19.75 -26.41
N GLN A 289 -16.46 19.98 -26.25
CA GLN A 289 -16.96 21.24 -25.68
C GLN A 289 -16.45 21.42 -24.25
N PRO A 290 -16.19 22.69 -23.84
CA PRO A 290 -15.82 22.98 -22.47
C PRO A 290 -16.85 22.43 -21.48
N CYS A 291 -16.39 21.94 -20.34
CA CYS A 291 -17.25 21.59 -19.22
C CYS A 291 -17.54 22.89 -18.43
N GLU A 292 -18.79 23.21 -18.24
CA GLU A 292 -19.24 24.31 -17.39
C GLU A 292 -19.51 23.77 -15.99
N PHE A 293 -18.99 24.47 -14.98
CA PHE A 293 -19.23 24.15 -13.59
C PHE A 293 -20.42 24.96 -13.07
N ASP A 294 -21.25 24.37 -12.25
CA ASP A 294 -22.35 25.07 -11.59
C ASP A 294 -21.86 26.02 -10.47
N GLU A 295 -22.77 26.87 -9.98
CA GLU A 295 -22.47 27.88 -8.97
C GLU A 295 -21.96 27.29 -7.63
N SER A 296 -22.24 26.03 -7.34
CA SER A 296 -21.77 25.35 -6.11
C SER A 296 -20.24 25.21 -6.06
N MET A 297 -19.58 25.25 -7.22
CA MET A 297 -18.12 25.20 -7.33
C MET A 297 -17.44 26.57 -7.10
N THR A 298 -18.18 27.66 -7.05
CA THR A 298 -17.63 29.02 -6.87
C THR A 298 -16.79 29.14 -5.59
N PRO A 299 -17.25 28.70 -4.40
CA PRO A 299 -16.43 28.81 -3.19
C PRO A 299 -15.15 27.97 -3.26
N VAL A 300 -15.21 26.79 -3.88
CA VAL A 300 -14.06 25.91 -4.09
C VAL A 300 -13.05 26.56 -5.03
N PHE A 301 -13.52 27.22 -6.08
CA PHE A 301 -12.68 27.96 -7.02
C PHE A 301 -12.00 29.16 -6.36
N GLU A 302 -12.70 29.94 -5.53
CA GLU A 302 -12.14 31.07 -4.79
C GLU A 302 -11.03 30.59 -3.83
N GLU A 303 -11.25 29.50 -3.10
CA GLU A 303 -10.22 28.93 -2.24
C GLU A 303 -9.01 28.43 -3.08
N LEU A 304 -9.26 27.78 -4.21
CA LEU A 304 -8.21 27.34 -5.14
C LEU A 304 -7.36 28.51 -5.59
N MET A 305 -7.97 29.66 -5.96
CA MET A 305 -7.26 30.85 -6.38
C MET A 305 -6.40 31.46 -5.26
N LEU A 306 -6.93 31.46 -4.03
CA LEU A 306 -6.19 31.92 -2.84
C LEU A 306 -4.95 31.04 -2.59
N LYS A 307 -5.12 29.71 -2.62
CA LYS A 307 -4.01 28.74 -2.44
C LYS A 307 -2.99 28.85 -3.56
N LYS A 308 -3.46 29.02 -4.81
CA LYS A 308 -2.59 29.23 -5.97
C LYS A 308 -1.71 30.45 -5.79
N LYS A 309 -2.27 31.60 -5.38
CA LYS A 309 -1.50 32.82 -5.13
C LYS A 309 -0.42 32.59 -4.07
N ALA A 310 -0.77 31.98 -2.95
CA ALA A 310 0.20 31.66 -1.90
C ALA A 310 1.33 30.75 -2.39
N TYR A 311 0.99 29.73 -3.20
CA TYR A 311 1.97 28.86 -3.82
C TYR A 311 2.92 29.62 -4.77
N ASP A 312 2.37 30.48 -5.63
CA ASP A 312 3.16 31.24 -6.61
C ASP A 312 4.15 32.20 -5.89
N GLU A 313 3.72 32.84 -4.78
CA GLU A 313 4.59 33.66 -3.93
C GLU A 313 5.73 32.85 -3.28
N LEU A 314 5.45 31.68 -2.75
CA LEU A 314 6.46 30.80 -2.16
C LEU A 314 7.44 30.30 -3.22
N LYS A 315 6.94 29.94 -4.39
CA LYS A 315 7.78 29.47 -5.51
C LYS A 315 8.71 30.56 -6.02
N LYS A 316 8.25 31.85 -6.03
CA LYS A 316 9.09 32.98 -6.34
C LYS A 316 10.23 33.11 -5.34
N LYS A 317 9.95 33.03 -4.04
CA LYS A 317 10.97 33.08 -2.97
C LYS A 317 11.98 31.94 -3.08
N GLU A 318 11.51 30.73 -3.39
CA GLU A 318 12.39 29.57 -3.62
C GLU A 318 13.36 29.85 -4.78
N ASN A 319 12.87 30.35 -5.91
CA ASN A 319 13.69 30.69 -7.07
C ASN A 319 14.71 31.79 -6.78
N GLU A 320 14.31 32.84 -6.03
CA GLU A 320 15.21 33.88 -5.60
C GLU A 320 16.31 33.36 -4.65
N ALA A 321 15.95 32.48 -3.71
CA ALA A 321 16.91 31.84 -2.81
C ALA A 321 17.88 30.95 -3.58
N LYS A 322 17.39 30.16 -4.55
CA LYS A 322 18.20 29.29 -5.40
C LYS A 322 19.23 30.13 -6.20
N LYS A 323 18.79 31.23 -6.80
CA LYS A 323 19.70 32.15 -7.53
C LYS A 323 20.81 32.70 -6.64
N LYS A 324 20.45 33.17 -5.43
CA LYS A 324 21.46 33.64 -4.45
C LYS A 324 22.45 32.58 -4.04
N THR A 325 21.98 31.32 -3.91
CA THR A 325 22.85 30.18 -3.59
C THR A 325 23.83 29.89 -4.74
N GLU A 326 23.36 29.98 -5.99
CA GLU A 326 24.22 29.81 -7.18
C GLU A 326 25.26 30.91 -7.30
N GLU A 327 24.88 32.17 -7.05
CA GLU A 327 25.79 33.32 -7.04
C GLU A 327 26.88 33.17 -5.95
N ALA A 328 26.47 32.82 -4.71
CA ALA A 328 27.41 32.61 -3.61
C ALA A 328 28.32 31.38 -3.85
N LEU A 329 27.84 30.34 -4.51
CA LEU A 329 28.66 29.20 -4.89
C LEU A 329 29.71 29.59 -5.91
N ALA A 330 29.37 30.38 -6.92
CA ALA A 330 30.30 30.85 -7.92
C ALA A 330 31.43 31.72 -7.30
N GLU A 331 31.08 32.65 -6.41
CA GLU A 331 32.05 33.45 -5.65
C GLU A 331 32.97 32.57 -4.78
N TYR A 332 32.39 31.57 -4.14
CA TYR A 332 33.14 30.60 -3.32
C TYR A 332 34.13 29.77 -4.15
N GLU A 333 33.67 29.27 -5.30
CA GLU A 333 34.52 28.49 -6.24
C GLU A 333 35.67 29.36 -6.81
N GLU A 334 35.39 30.62 -7.16
CA GLU A 334 36.40 31.55 -7.64
C GLU A 334 37.53 31.77 -6.60
N LEU A 335 37.17 31.89 -5.33
CA LEU A 335 38.14 32.05 -4.23
C LEU A 335 38.94 30.77 -3.95
N GLN A 336 38.53 29.62 -4.44
CA GLN A 336 39.29 28.37 -4.34
C GLN A 336 40.42 28.28 -5.37
N LEU A 337 40.28 28.94 -6.53
CA LEU A 337 41.19 28.79 -7.65
C LEU A 337 42.66 29.04 -7.29
N PRO A 338 43.06 30.06 -6.54
CA PRO A 338 44.46 30.30 -6.14
C PRO A 338 45.05 29.13 -5.30
N PHE A 339 44.21 28.51 -4.46
CA PHE A 339 44.65 27.37 -3.66
C PHE A 339 44.83 26.10 -4.53
N ILE A 340 43.92 25.90 -5.47
CA ILE A 340 43.97 24.78 -6.43
C ILE A 340 45.22 24.88 -7.31
N GLU A 341 45.52 26.11 -7.81
CA GLU A 341 46.71 26.35 -8.62
C GLU A 341 48.04 26.05 -7.87
N ILE A 342 48.07 26.29 -6.56
CA ILE A 342 49.22 25.98 -5.71
C ILE A 342 49.28 24.51 -5.33
N MET A 343 48.13 23.93 -5.01
CA MET A 343 48.06 22.53 -4.54
C MET A 343 48.34 21.52 -5.67
N LYS A 344 47.92 21.79 -6.89
CA LYS A 344 48.08 20.90 -8.06
C LYS A 344 47.63 19.45 -7.75
N ASP A 345 48.56 18.54 -7.63
CA ASP A 345 48.37 17.11 -7.34
C ASP A 345 48.58 16.74 -5.87
N ALA A 346 48.84 17.74 -5.01
CA ALA A 346 49.01 17.52 -3.58
C ALA A 346 47.66 17.03 -2.95
N PRO A 347 47.68 16.03 -2.08
CA PRO A 347 46.47 15.48 -1.49
C PRO A 347 45.75 16.49 -0.55
N TYR A 348 46.51 17.41 0.02
CA TYR A 348 46.01 18.48 0.87
C TYR A 348 46.97 19.65 0.93
N GLY A 349 46.49 20.85 1.25
CA GLY A 349 47.24 22.04 1.56
C GLY A 349 47.00 22.49 3.00
N ILE A 350 47.95 23.18 3.58
CA ILE A 350 47.85 23.78 4.91
C ILE A 350 48.03 25.31 4.80
N VAL A 351 47.09 26.05 5.37
CA VAL A 351 47.14 27.49 5.45
C VAL A 351 47.00 27.95 6.90
N LEU A 352 47.81 28.98 7.27
CA LEU A 352 47.66 29.63 8.58
C LEU A 352 46.54 30.68 8.48
N GLY A 353 45.50 30.51 9.23
CA GLY A 353 44.41 31.49 9.30
C GLY A 353 44.74 32.71 10.10
N GLY A 354 43.95 33.78 9.92
CA GLY A 354 44.07 35.02 10.70
C GLY A 354 43.83 34.86 12.21
N ASP A 355 43.27 33.70 12.60
CA ASP A 355 43.06 33.28 13.98
C ASP A 355 44.30 32.58 14.59
N GLY A 356 45.40 32.52 13.84
CA GLY A 356 46.64 31.83 14.24
C GLY A 356 46.59 30.32 14.20
N LYS A 357 45.53 29.72 13.69
CA LYS A 357 45.39 28.25 13.57
C LYS A 357 45.73 27.76 12.17
N ARG A 358 46.17 26.52 12.11
CA ARG A 358 46.39 25.82 10.85
C ARG A 358 45.07 25.23 10.35
N HIS A 359 44.68 25.58 9.11
CA HIS A 359 43.55 25.03 8.41
C HIS A 359 44.01 24.13 7.30
N THR A 360 43.31 23.01 7.07
CA THR A 360 43.66 22.05 6.03
C THR A 360 42.64 22.19 4.88
N LEU A 361 43.15 22.26 3.66
CA LEU A 361 42.38 22.27 2.42
C LEU A 361 42.62 20.94 1.72
N TRP A 362 41.58 20.30 1.21
CA TRP A 362 41.68 19.04 0.47
C TRP A 362 40.70 18.99 -0.69
N TYR A 363 41.00 18.17 -1.70
CA TYR A 363 40.05 17.86 -2.74
C TYR A 363 39.00 16.86 -2.24
N ASN A 364 37.74 17.19 -2.46
CA ASN A 364 36.62 16.24 -2.18
C ASN A 364 36.53 15.24 -3.34
N THR A 365 37.29 14.13 -3.24
CA THR A 365 37.23 13.06 -4.25
C THR A 365 36.01 12.21 -4.01
N ARG A 366 34.91 12.48 -4.76
CA ARG A 366 33.84 11.50 -4.88
C ARG A 366 34.32 10.35 -5.74
N ASN A 367 34.20 9.12 -5.25
CA ASN A 367 34.38 7.94 -6.06
C ASN A 367 33.29 7.94 -7.13
N THR A 368 33.62 8.33 -8.35
CA THR A 368 32.76 8.23 -9.51
C THR A 368 33.11 6.97 -10.27
N VAL A 369 32.09 6.28 -10.79
CA VAL A 369 32.32 5.14 -11.69
C VAL A 369 32.99 5.66 -12.95
N SER A 370 34.21 5.18 -13.24
CA SER A 370 34.90 5.47 -14.51
C SER A 370 34.10 4.80 -15.63
N LEU A 371 33.43 5.60 -16.45
CA LEU A 371 32.68 5.13 -17.62
C LEU A 371 33.57 4.39 -18.60
N GLU A 372 34.80 4.91 -18.84
CA GLU A 372 35.77 4.28 -19.73
C GLU A 372 36.18 2.88 -19.22
N LYS A 373 36.48 2.77 -17.95
CA LYS A 373 36.79 1.49 -17.31
C LYS A 373 35.61 0.53 -17.31
N LEU A 374 34.39 1.05 -17.08
CA LEU A 374 33.18 0.25 -17.11
C LEU A 374 32.90 -0.27 -18.53
N MET A 375 33.10 0.56 -19.56
CA MET A 375 32.90 0.16 -20.97
C MET A 375 33.92 -0.86 -21.45
N THR A 376 35.19 -0.74 -21.00
CA THR A 376 36.31 -1.59 -21.49
C THR A 376 36.44 -2.88 -20.70
N GLU A 377 36.32 -2.83 -19.39
CA GLU A 377 36.57 -4.00 -18.52
C GLU A 377 35.24 -4.75 -18.15
N PHE A 378 34.08 -4.08 -18.22
CA PHE A 378 32.78 -4.62 -17.83
C PHE A 378 31.66 -4.28 -18.81
N PRO A 379 31.78 -4.65 -20.11
CA PRO A 379 30.86 -4.21 -21.16
C PRO A 379 29.41 -4.67 -20.95
N ASP A 380 29.19 -5.81 -20.32
CA ASP A 380 27.85 -6.31 -20.05
C ASP A 380 27.17 -5.52 -18.90
N ALA A 381 27.91 -5.21 -17.84
CA ALA A 381 27.42 -4.34 -16.77
C ALA A 381 27.13 -2.91 -17.28
N TYR A 382 27.95 -2.40 -18.20
CA TYR A 382 27.71 -1.13 -18.86
C TYR A 382 26.39 -1.13 -19.64
N LYS A 383 26.14 -2.17 -20.44
CA LYS A 383 24.87 -2.32 -21.21
C LYS A 383 23.66 -2.40 -20.28
N MET A 384 23.75 -3.12 -19.17
CA MET A 384 22.67 -3.24 -18.19
C MET A 384 22.41 -1.90 -17.45
N ALA A 385 23.43 -1.08 -17.26
CA ALA A 385 23.33 0.22 -16.60
C ALA A 385 22.94 1.38 -17.55
N GLN A 386 22.90 1.14 -18.87
CA GLN A 386 22.48 2.14 -19.82
C GLN A 386 20.98 2.43 -19.69
N LYS A 387 20.65 3.65 -19.23
CA LYS A 387 19.32 4.22 -19.41
C LYS A 387 19.31 4.98 -20.74
N PRO A 388 18.38 4.70 -21.65
CA PRO A 388 18.24 5.51 -22.86
C PRO A 388 17.73 6.89 -22.46
N ALA A 389 18.63 7.83 -22.29
CA ALA A 389 18.30 9.25 -22.12
C ALA A 389 18.62 9.96 -23.42
N ILE A 390 17.59 10.47 -24.10
CA ILE A 390 17.75 11.39 -25.22
C ILE A 390 18.01 12.77 -24.64
N ASP A 391 19.18 13.32 -24.92
CA ASP A 391 19.45 14.75 -24.65
C ASP A 391 18.62 15.60 -25.60
N THR A 392 17.43 15.96 -25.13
CA THR A 392 16.47 16.78 -25.90
C THR A 392 16.98 18.20 -26.16
N ALA A 393 17.90 18.72 -25.33
CA ALA A 393 18.51 20.03 -25.54
C ALA A 393 19.53 19.97 -26.69
N ALA A 394 20.37 18.93 -26.69
CA ALA A 394 21.30 18.68 -27.80
C ALA A 394 20.54 18.39 -29.10
N LEU A 395 19.47 17.59 -29.07
CA LEU A 395 18.63 17.30 -30.21
C LEU A 395 18.01 18.58 -30.81
N LYS A 396 17.46 19.46 -29.97
CA LYS A 396 16.86 20.74 -30.37
C LYS A 396 17.88 21.67 -31.02
N LYS A 397 19.12 21.68 -30.53
CA LYS A 397 20.20 22.53 -31.02
C LYS A 397 20.80 22.02 -32.34
N ASN A 398 21.05 20.69 -32.41
CA ASN A 398 21.82 20.08 -33.49
C ASN A 398 20.95 19.53 -34.64
N SER A 399 19.67 19.26 -34.38
CA SER A 399 18.73 18.73 -35.36
C SER A 399 17.31 19.27 -35.11
N PRO A 400 17.06 20.56 -35.33
CA PRO A 400 15.77 21.21 -35.01
C PRO A 400 14.58 20.62 -35.78
N GLU A 401 14.81 20.10 -36.99
CA GLU A 401 13.77 19.43 -37.78
C GLU A 401 13.38 18.07 -37.18
N ALA A 402 14.36 17.24 -36.78
CA ALA A 402 14.13 15.99 -36.10
C ALA A 402 13.47 16.23 -34.72
N TYR A 403 13.90 17.26 -34.01
CA TYR A 403 13.27 17.65 -32.75
C TYR A 403 11.79 18.02 -32.97
N LYS A 404 11.46 18.83 -33.97
CA LYS A 404 10.08 19.20 -34.30
C LYS A 404 9.24 18.00 -34.76
N ALA A 405 9.82 17.11 -35.55
CA ALA A 405 9.13 15.92 -36.06
C ALA A 405 8.83 14.88 -34.96
N CYS A 406 9.74 14.76 -33.98
CA CYS A 406 9.60 13.84 -32.83
C CYS A 406 9.02 14.51 -31.58
N TYR A 407 8.95 15.84 -31.58
CA TYR A 407 8.27 16.60 -30.50
C TYR A 407 6.78 16.61 -30.83
N LEU A 408 6.16 15.49 -30.58
CA LEU A 408 4.71 15.44 -30.49
C LEU A 408 4.32 16.30 -29.27
N PRO A 409 3.33 17.19 -29.40
CA PRO A 409 2.75 17.81 -28.22
C PRO A 409 2.42 16.66 -27.28
N SER A 410 2.93 16.69 -26.04
CA SER A 410 2.69 15.61 -25.10
C SER A 410 1.19 15.66 -24.76
N ASN A 411 0.41 14.94 -25.55
CA ASN A 411 -1.00 14.72 -25.25
C ASN A 411 -1.17 13.92 -23.95
N GLY A 412 -0.07 13.41 -23.39
CA GLY A 412 -0.11 12.47 -22.28
C GLY A 412 -0.07 13.04 -20.88
N LYS A 413 0.35 14.27 -20.64
CA LYS A 413 0.43 14.83 -19.28
C LYS A 413 -0.66 15.84 -19.02
N ARG A 414 -1.77 15.37 -18.44
CA ARG A 414 -2.79 16.28 -17.90
C ARG A 414 -2.18 17.13 -16.79
N SER A 415 -2.01 18.44 -17.04
CA SER A 415 -1.64 19.40 -16.01
C SER A 415 -2.80 20.35 -15.79
N PHE A 416 -3.36 20.35 -14.59
CA PHE A 416 -4.38 21.32 -14.20
C PHE A 416 -3.73 22.71 -14.07
N LYS A 417 -4.21 23.68 -14.85
CA LYS A 417 -3.74 25.07 -14.80
C LYS A 417 -4.92 26.02 -14.63
N VAL A 418 -4.75 27.01 -13.79
CA VAL A 418 -5.68 28.12 -13.62
C VAL A 418 -5.03 29.36 -14.22
N LYS A 419 -5.72 30.04 -15.14
CA LYS A 419 -5.29 31.32 -15.72
C LYS A 419 -5.86 32.47 -14.94
#